data_d71b98ab4f988f51fa3942398801f19f
#
_entry.id   d71b98ab4f988f51fa3942398801f19f
#
_cell.length_a   1.000
_cell.length_b   1.000
_cell.length_c   1.000
_cell.angle_alpha   90.00
_cell.angle_beta   90.00
_cell.angle_gamma   90.00
#
_symmetry.space_group_name_H-M   'P 1'
#
loop_
_entity.id
_entity.type
_entity.pdbx_description
1 polymer ?
#
loop_
_entity_poly.entity_id
_entity_poly.type
_entity_poly.pdbx_seq_one_letter_code
_entity_poly.pdbx_strand_id
1 'polypeptide(L)'
;ASDVYKRQSLTYASDHNTQFYHTQNGTDMSELNTNNRYNEYTYDFYVGFSKNMGEHLSFSASITGEYYKTARYHAWAAYPTTELTYVMTPAHILQLSFTSDKTYPSYWDLSESTGYISGYEEVQGNPMLKPSTDYSANLNYILKNKYIFSLAYDYQPDLFQQLAYQSTERLALIYKTLNWDYQQSFSATTIIPFKIGHWLDSHVTLQAEYRQAKCNKFFDLSFNHSKWIGLAMLQNNIILSTKPDIRMELTGLYLSPSIQGSYDLNHIWAIHTGIRWNFANQKASIQVKANDLFNSMEGNIDVTLRNKGQYMDMHTNNYSRNITLSFTYKFGGYKEKQHKPIDTSRFK
;
A
#
# COMPACT_ATOMS: atom_id res chain seq x y z
N ALA A 1 -13.43 -31.64 -8.45
CA ALA A 1 -13.02 -31.97 -7.08
C ALA A 1 -13.39 -30.81 -6.14
N SER A 2 -13.67 -31.10 -4.89
CA SER A 2 -13.87 -30.11 -3.82
C SER A 2 -12.83 -30.36 -2.76
N ASP A 3 -12.17 -29.29 -2.30
CA ASP A 3 -11.14 -29.38 -1.27
C ASP A 3 -11.57 -28.60 -0.03
N VAL A 4 -11.30 -29.17 1.14
CA VAL A 4 -11.54 -28.54 2.45
C VAL A 4 -10.22 -28.45 3.18
N TYR A 5 -9.89 -27.24 3.62
CA TYR A 5 -8.64 -26.93 4.34
C TYR A 5 -8.94 -26.50 5.77
N LYS A 6 -8.10 -26.96 6.72
CA LYS A 6 -8.14 -26.51 8.11
C LYS A 6 -6.73 -26.16 8.55
N ARG A 7 -6.60 -25.10 9.31
CA ARG A 7 -5.33 -24.70 9.94
C ARG A 7 -5.61 -24.08 11.29
N GLN A 8 -4.70 -24.28 12.22
CA GLN A 8 -4.66 -23.59 13.50
C GLN A 8 -3.26 -23.04 13.70
N SER A 9 -3.14 -21.85 14.28
CA SER A 9 -1.87 -21.28 14.70
C SER A 9 -1.99 -20.60 16.05
N LEU A 10 -0.88 -20.60 16.79
CA LEU A 10 -0.67 -19.85 18.01
C LEU A 10 0.61 -19.07 17.83
N THR A 11 0.52 -17.77 17.97
CA THR A 11 1.67 -16.87 17.89
C THR A 11 1.82 -16.14 19.22
N TYR A 12 3.03 -16.09 19.72
CA TYR A 12 3.41 -15.22 20.83
C TYR A 12 4.55 -14.33 20.37
N ALA A 13 4.41 -13.03 20.58
CA ALA A 13 5.47 -12.08 20.34
C ALA A 13 5.69 -11.21 21.58
N SER A 14 6.94 -10.83 21.82
CA SER A 14 7.33 -9.95 22.92
C SER A 14 8.34 -8.94 22.41
N ASP A 15 8.07 -7.67 22.68
CA ASP A 15 8.99 -6.57 22.43
C ASP A 15 9.36 -5.89 23.74
N HIS A 16 10.61 -5.44 23.85
CA HIS A 16 11.11 -4.68 24.98
C HIS A 16 11.85 -3.46 24.49
N ASN A 17 11.28 -2.29 24.75
CA ASN A 17 11.81 -1.00 24.34
C ASN A 17 12.16 -0.16 25.56
N THR A 18 13.41 0.36 25.57
CA THR A 18 13.89 1.30 26.59
C THR A 18 14.40 2.56 25.90
N GLN A 19 14.03 3.73 26.42
CA GLN A 19 14.49 5.02 25.95
C GLN A 19 14.99 5.83 27.12
N PHE A 20 16.21 6.38 26.98
CA PHE A 20 16.87 7.20 28.00
C PHE A 20 17.10 8.59 27.47
N TYR A 21 16.84 9.60 28.30
CA TYR A 21 17.02 11.00 27.97
C TYR A 21 18.09 11.63 28.85
N HIS A 22 18.99 12.35 28.23
CA HIS A 22 20.02 13.12 28.89
C HIS A 22 20.04 14.54 28.34
N THR A 23 20.37 15.52 29.18
CA THR A 23 20.66 16.87 28.71
C THR A 23 21.93 16.86 27.87
N GLN A 24 22.15 17.92 27.09
CA GLN A 24 23.42 18.07 26.31
C GLN A 24 24.66 18.00 27.19
N ASN A 25 24.58 18.35 28.47
CA ASN A 25 25.67 18.27 29.44
C ASN A 25 25.75 16.91 30.16
N GLY A 26 24.97 15.90 29.72
CA GLY A 26 25.00 14.55 30.28
C GLY A 26 24.20 14.35 31.56
N THR A 27 23.39 15.34 32.00
CA THR A 27 22.50 15.14 33.16
C THR A 27 21.36 14.21 32.76
N ASP A 28 21.11 13.18 33.54
CA ASP A 28 20.03 12.23 33.35
C ASP A 28 18.66 12.91 33.55
N MET A 29 17.75 12.68 32.61
CA MET A 29 16.36 13.12 32.67
C MET A 29 15.45 11.92 32.92
N SER A 30 15.68 11.24 34.05
CA SER A 30 15.05 9.97 34.40
C SER A 30 13.53 9.98 34.38
N GLU A 31 12.91 11.14 34.59
CA GLU A 31 11.45 11.37 34.50
C GLU A 31 10.88 11.20 33.09
N LEU A 32 11.74 11.34 32.05
CA LEU A 32 11.37 11.12 30.66
C LEU A 32 11.72 9.71 30.17
N ASN A 33 12.51 8.97 30.97
CA ASN A 33 12.94 7.63 30.59
C ASN A 33 11.74 6.69 30.51
N THR A 34 11.70 5.85 29.48
CA THR A 34 10.65 4.85 29.30
C THR A 34 11.25 3.45 29.24
N ASN A 35 10.53 2.50 29.80
CA ASN A 35 10.86 1.09 29.77
C ASN A 35 9.57 0.30 29.54
N ASN A 36 9.31 -0.02 28.29
CA ASN A 36 8.06 -0.63 27.86
C ASN A 36 8.28 -2.08 27.43
N ARG A 37 7.43 -2.96 27.92
CA ARG A 37 7.39 -4.35 27.47
C ARG A 37 6.01 -4.68 26.92
N TYR A 38 5.98 -5.11 25.67
CA TYR A 38 4.77 -5.53 24.98
C TYR A 38 4.78 -7.05 24.82
N ASN A 39 3.70 -7.67 25.23
CA ASN A 39 3.45 -9.08 24.97
C ASN A 39 2.13 -9.19 24.22
N GLU A 40 2.13 -9.94 23.15
CA GLU A 40 0.92 -10.23 22.39
C GLU A 40 0.76 -11.72 22.12
N TYR A 41 -0.48 -12.13 22.06
CA TYR A 41 -0.91 -13.49 21.79
C TYR A 41 -1.95 -13.47 20.68
N THR A 42 -1.76 -14.30 19.67
CA THR A 42 -2.71 -14.50 18.59
C THR A 42 -3.06 -15.97 18.47
N TYR A 43 -4.34 -16.28 18.46
CA TYR A 43 -4.87 -17.62 18.24
C TYR A 43 -5.73 -17.60 17.00
N ASP A 44 -5.33 -18.34 15.96
CA ASP A 44 -6.05 -18.38 14.69
C ASP A 44 -6.66 -19.75 14.47
N PHE A 45 -7.86 -19.74 13.95
CA PHE A 45 -8.55 -20.89 13.42
C PHE A 45 -9.05 -20.58 12.00
N TYR A 46 -8.61 -21.37 11.03
CA TYR A 46 -8.95 -21.20 9.63
C TYR A 46 -9.71 -22.42 9.10
N VAL A 47 -10.78 -22.15 8.36
CA VAL A 47 -11.49 -23.13 7.54
C VAL A 47 -11.68 -22.58 6.14
N GLY A 48 -11.33 -23.38 5.14
CA GLY A 48 -11.49 -23.02 3.74
C GLY A 48 -12.13 -24.14 2.94
N PHE A 49 -12.86 -23.76 1.92
CA PHE A 49 -13.50 -24.65 0.95
C PHE A 49 -13.26 -24.09 -0.45
N SER A 50 -12.94 -24.99 -1.39
CA SER A 50 -12.88 -24.63 -2.81
C SER A 50 -13.53 -25.70 -3.67
N LYS A 51 -14.16 -25.27 -4.76
CA LYS A 51 -14.82 -26.16 -5.71
C LYS A 51 -14.83 -25.57 -7.11
N ASN A 52 -14.42 -26.40 -8.08
CA ASN A 52 -14.64 -26.12 -9.48
C ASN A 52 -15.94 -26.79 -9.93
N MET A 53 -16.85 -26.05 -10.53
CA MET A 53 -18.13 -26.49 -11.04
C MET A 53 -18.09 -26.46 -12.57
N GLY A 54 -17.62 -27.58 -13.15
CA GLY A 54 -17.31 -27.67 -14.56
C GLY A 54 -16.09 -26.84 -14.97
N GLU A 55 -16.06 -26.42 -16.24
CA GLU A 55 -14.96 -25.61 -16.82
C GLU A 55 -15.20 -24.09 -16.68
N HIS A 56 -16.41 -23.71 -16.27
CA HIS A 56 -16.83 -22.30 -16.30
C HIS A 56 -16.83 -21.61 -14.96
N LEU A 57 -17.00 -22.34 -13.86
CA LEU A 57 -17.21 -21.72 -12.56
C LEU A 57 -16.25 -22.29 -11.53
N SER A 58 -15.49 -21.41 -10.91
CA SER A 58 -14.63 -21.70 -9.76
C SER A 58 -15.08 -20.86 -8.57
N PHE A 59 -15.25 -21.50 -7.43
CA PHE A 59 -15.65 -20.86 -6.18
C PHE A 59 -14.71 -21.28 -5.07
N SER A 60 -14.25 -20.31 -4.27
CA SER A 60 -13.57 -20.55 -3.00
C SER A 60 -14.15 -19.64 -1.91
N ALA A 61 -14.20 -20.16 -0.71
CA ALA A 61 -14.57 -19.38 0.47
C ALA A 61 -13.77 -19.89 1.67
N SER A 62 -13.38 -18.96 2.52
CA SER A 62 -12.72 -19.27 3.78
C SER A 62 -13.09 -18.30 4.87
N ILE A 63 -12.86 -18.70 6.09
CA ILE A 63 -12.99 -17.84 7.26
C ILE A 63 -11.84 -18.12 8.21
N THR A 64 -11.21 -17.04 8.68
CA THR A 64 -10.25 -17.07 9.78
C THR A 64 -10.93 -16.47 11.00
N GLY A 65 -11.03 -17.25 12.07
CA GLY A 65 -11.40 -16.73 13.39
C GLY A 65 -10.12 -16.46 14.18
N GLU A 66 -9.99 -15.29 14.75
CA GLU A 66 -8.80 -14.87 15.48
C GLU A 66 -9.17 -14.36 16.87
N TYR A 67 -8.42 -14.77 17.88
CA TYR A 67 -8.37 -14.11 19.18
C TYR A 67 -7.04 -13.42 19.35
N TYR A 68 -7.06 -12.11 19.41
CA TYR A 68 -5.88 -11.26 19.62
C TYR A 68 -5.91 -10.67 21.04
N LYS A 69 -4.78 -10.71 21.73
CA LYS A 69 -4.66 -10.22 23.10
C LYS A 69 -3.32 -9.53 23.33
N THR A 70 -3.39 -8.32 23.88
CA THR A 70 -2.28 -7.57 24.48
C THR A 70 -2.59 -7.26 25.95
N ALA A 71 -1.73 -6.53 26.65
CA ALA A 71 -1.99 -6.06 28.01
C ALA A 71 -3.20 -5.11 28.11
N ARG A 72 -3.51 -4.37 27.03
CA ARG A 72 -4.52 -3.29 27.02
C ARG A 72 -5.69 -3.53 26.07
N TYR A 73 -5.59 -4.53 25.22
CA TYR A 73 -6.63 -4.84 24.23
C TYR A 73 -6.78 -6.34 24.05
N HIS A 74 -8.02 -6.81 23.93
CA HIS A 74 -8.33 -8.17 23.53
C HIS A 74 -9.65 -8.21 22.78
N ALA A 75 -9.71 -8.99 21.71
CA ALA A 75 -10.92 -9.16 20.92
C ALA A 75 -10.90 -10.48 20.14
N TRP A 76 -12.09 -10.99 19.87
CA TRP A 76 -12.34 -11.97 18.82
C TRP A 76 -12.71 -11.24 17.54
N ALA A 77 -12.21 -11.72 16.41
CA ALA A 77 -12.57 -11.22 15.10
C ALA A 77 -12.70 -12.38 14.11
N ALA A 78 -13.42 -12.16 13.03
CA ALA A 78 -13.60 -13.13 11.96
C ALA A 78 -13.32 -12.46 10.62
N TYR A 79 -12.48 -13.10 9.81
CA TYR A 79 -12.01 -12.60 8.52
C TYR A 79 -12.49 -13.55 7.42
N PRO A 80 -13.68 -13.34 6.86
CA PRO A 80 -14.15 -14.08 5.69
C PRO A 80 -13.42 -13.66 4.42
N THR A 81 -13.18 -14.63 3.55
CA THR A 81 -12.66 -14.42 2.20
C THR A 81 -13.47 -15.27 1.22
N THR A 82 -13.84 -14.71 0.09
CA THR A 82 -14.60 -15.40 -0.95
C THR A 82 -14.10 -14.99 -2.31
N GLU A 83 -13.95 -15.95 -3.21
CA GLU A 83 -13.60 -15.70 -4.60
C GLU A 83 -14.53 -16.52 -5.51
N LEU A 84 -15.04 -15.88 -6.54
CA LEU A 84 -15.85 -16.48 -7.59
C LEU A 84 -15.28 -16.07 -8.94
N THR A 85 -14.88 -17.05 -9.75
CA THR A 85 -14.47 -16.83 -11.14
C THR A 85 -15.47 -17.51 -12.05
N TYR A 86 -16.05 -16.72 -12.96
CA TYR A 86 -16.97 -17.21 -13.97
C TYR A 86 -16.43 -16.94 -15.36
N VAL A 87 -16.06 -18.01 -16.06
CA VAL A 87 -15.60 -17.99 -17.46
C VAL A 87 -16.83 -18.16 -18.35
N MET A 88 -17.47 -17.04 -18.75
CA MET A 88 -18.63 -17.08 -19.64
C MET A 88 -18.25 -17.66 -21.01
N THR A 89 -17.12 -17.19 -21.53
CA THR A 89 -16.44 -17.70 -22.73
C THR A 89 -14.93 -17.50 -22.55
N PRO A 90 -14.05 -18.10 -23.37
CA PRO A 90 -12.61 -17.84 -23.31
C PRO A 90 -12.23 -16.35 -23.45
N ALA A 91 -13.14 -15.53 -24.00
CA ALA A 91 -12.92 -14.08 -24.17
C ALA A 91 -13.58 -13.22 -23.09
N HIS A 92 -14.42 -13.79 -22.22
CA HIS A 92 -15.22 -13.06 -21.23
C HIS A 92 -15.12 -13.73 -19.86
N ILE A 93 -14.38 -13.14 -18.94
CA ILE A 93 -14.17 -13.66 -17.60
C ILE A 93 -14.67 -12.62 -16.60
N LEU A 94 -15.46 -13.06 -15.64
CA LEU A 94 -15.92 -12.27 -14.49
C LEU A 94 -15.32 -12.85 -13.22
N GLN A 95 -14.72 -12.00 -12.41
CA GLN A 95 -14.15 -12.36 -11.12
C GLN A 95 -14.75 -11.48 -10.05
N LEU A 96 -15.33 -12.08 -9.02
CA LEU A 96 -15.81 -11.41 -7.83
C LEU A 96 -15.00 -11.90 -6.65
N SER A 97 -14.46 -10.99 -5.86
CA SER A 97 -13.77 -11.32 -4.62
C SER A 97 -14.22 -10.43 -3.47
N PHE A 98 -14.27 -11.02 -2.30
CA PHE A 98 -14.38 -10.32 -1.04
C PHE A 98 -13.28 -10.85 -0.13
N THR A 99 -12.47 -9.93 0.40
CA THR A 99 -11.38 -10.27 1.32
C THR A 99 -11.51 -9.44 2.59
N SER A 100 -11.10 -10.01 3.68
CA SER A 100 -10.91 -9.28 4.92
C SER A 100 -9.61 -9.71 5.58
N ASP A 101 -8.93 -8.73 6.19
CA ASP A 101 -7.65 -8.93 6.86
C ASP A 101 -7.52 -7.93 8.00
N LYS A 102 -6.51 -8.11 8.82
CA LYS A 102 -6.23 -7.28 9.99
C LYS A 102 -4.83 -6.70 9.92
N THR A 103 -4.73 -5.42 10.25
CA THR A 103 -3.47 -4.70 10.38
C THR A 103 -3.24 -4.35 11.85
N TYR A 104 -2.06 -4.72 12.37
CA TYR A 104 -1.66 -4.44 13.74
C TYR A 104 -0.81 -3.18 13.81
N PRO A 105 -0.97 -2.32 14.85
CA PRO A 105 -0.05 -1.23 15.11
C PRO A 105 1.37 -1.74 15.35
N SER A 106 2.37 -0.99 14.90
CA SER A 106 3.76 -1.30 15.21
C SER A 106 4.05 -1.12 16.72
N TYR A 107 5.06 -1.81 17.25
CA TYR A 107 5.47 -1.62 18.65
C TYR A 107 5.95 -0.20 18.92
N TRP A 108 6.47 0.49 17.89
CA TRP A 108 6.81 1.90 17.97
C TRP A 108 5.57 2.78 18.19
N ASP A 109 4.50 2.54 17.43
CA ASP A 109 3.23 3.26 17.59
C ASP A 109 2.59 3.02 18.95
N LEU A 110 2.75 1.81 19.51
CA LEU A 110 2.25 1.42 20.81
C LEU A 110 3.12 1.93 21.98
N SER A 111 4.31 2.44 21.72
CA SER A 111 5.21 2.93 22.76
C SER A 111 4.58 4.07 23.54
N GLU A 112 4.89 4.18 24.84
CA GLU A 112 4.53 5.34 25.68
C GLU A 112 5.57 6.48 25.57
N SER A 113 6.60 6.30 24.73
CA SER A 113 7.68 7.24 24.58
C SER A 113 7.28 8.46 23.74
N THR A 114 7.93 9.59 24.02
CA THR A 114 7.87 10.80 23.21
C THR A 114 9.24 11.04 22.61
N GLY A 115 9.33 11.09 21.28
CA GLY A 115 10.53 11.54 20.55
C GLY A 115 10.42 13.02 20.23
N TYR A 116 11.51 13.76 20.35
CA TYR A 116 11.57 15.18 20.00
C TYR A 116 12.32 15.36 18.67
N ILE A 117 11.64 15.93 17.66
CA ILE A 117 12.22 16.28 16.37
C ILE A 117 12.92 17.63 16.48
N SER A 118 12.29 18.56 17.21
CA SER A 118 12.79 19.91 17.50
C SER A 118 12.28 20.38 18.86
N GLY A 119 12.58 21.62 19.23
CA GLY A 119 12.03 22.24 20.46
C GLY A 119 10.50 22.42 20.45
N TYR A 120 9.88 22.31 19.27
CA TYR A 120 8.45 22.54 19.07
C TYR A 120 7.75 21.38 18.36
N GLU A 121 8.46 20.30 18.04
CA GLU A 121 7.92 19.16 17.30
C GLU A 121 8.22 17.86 18.03
N GLU A 122 7.20 17.08 18.26
CA GLU A 122 7.32 15.82 18.96
C GLU A 122 6.52 14.69 18.29
N VAL A 123 7.01 13.47 18.41
CA VAL A 123 6.33 12.25 18.00
C VAL A 123 5.95 11.50 19.26
N GLN A 124 4.66 11.24 19.43
CA GLN A 124 4.13 10.50 20.58
C GLN A 124 3.62 9.15 20.14
N GLY A 125 3.99 8.10 20.85
CA GLY A 125 3.34 6.82 20.72
C GLY A 125 1.94 6.80 21.36
N ASN A 126 1.18 5.74 21.09
CA ASN A 126 -0.18 5.58 21.60
C ASN A 126 -0.47 4.13 21.98
N PRO A 127 -0.30 3.76 23.26
CA PRO A 127 -0.53 2.39 23.72
C PRO A 127 -2.01 1.96 23.70
N MET A 128 -2.93 2.88 23.38
CA MET A 128 -4.36 2.61 23.29
C MET A 128 -4.82 2.26 21.86
N LEU A 129 -3.89 2.18 20.91
CA LEU A 129 -4.22 1.81 19.54
C LEU A 129 -4.84 0.41 19.47
N LYS A 130 -5.87 0.33 18.64
CA LYS A 130 -6.53 -0.93 18.28
C LYS A 130 -6.06 -1.35 16.89
N PRO A 131 -5.99 -2.66 16.61
CA PRO A 131 -5.84 -3.13 15.24
C PRO A 131 -6.99 -2.64 14.35
N SER A 132 -6.69 -2.34 13.08
CA SER A 132 -7.70 -2.07 12.07
C SER A 132 -8.08 -3.34 11.33
N THR A 133 -9.25 -3.35 10.72
CA THR A 133 -9.69 -4.42 9.83
C THR A 133 -9.89 -3.85 8.44
N ASP A 134 -9.36 -4.55 7.43
CA ASP A 134 -9.50 -4.17 6.04
C ASP A 134 -10.53 -5.07 5.37
N TYR A 135 -11.61 -4.51 4.84
CA TYR A 135 -12.61 -5.20 4.04
C TYR A 135 -12.52 -4.69 2.62
N SER A 136 -12.36 -5.60 1.64
CA SER A 136 -12.27 -5.26 0.22
C SER A 136 -13.18 -6.14 -0.60
N ALA A 137 -14.04 -5.53 -1.40
CA ALA A 137 -14.90 -6.18 -2.38
C ALA A 137 -14.49 -5.74 -3.78
N ASN A 138 -14.14 -6.68 -4.66
CA ASN A 138 -13.67 -6.40 -6.01
C ASN A 138 -14.47 -7.17 -7.04
N LEU A 139 -14.85 -6.50 -8.12
CA LEU A 139 -15.46 -7.07 -9.30
C LEU A 139 -14.57 -6.74 -10.50
N ASN A 140 -14.00 -7.75 -11.15
CA ASN A 140 -13.20 -7.61 -12.35
C ASN A 140 -13.91 -8.26 -13.54
N TYR A 141 -14.02 -7.52 -14.63
CA TYR A 141 -14.42 -8.03 -15.91
C TYR A 141 -13.24 -7.99 -16.88
N ILE A 142 -12.83 -9.15 -17.36
CA ILE A 142 -11.69 -9.32 -18.27
C ILE A 142 -12.24 -9.68 -19.65
N LEU A 143 -11.99 -8.80 -20.62
CA LEU A 143 -12.42 -8.96 -22.00
C LEU A 143 -11.23 -9.35 -22.89
N LYS A 144 -11.38 -10.48 -23.62
CA LYS A 144 -10.38 -11.00 -24.57
C LYS A 144 -9.00 -11.23 -23.93
N ASN A 145 -8.95 -11.56 -22.63
CA ASN A 145 -7.72 -11.69 -21.84
C ASN A 145 -6.79 -10.46 -21.96
N LYS A 146 -7.36 -9.28 -22.20
CA LYS A 146 -6.61 -8.09 -22.58
C LYS A 146 -7.12 -6.82 -21.91
N TYR A 147 -8.42 -6.54 -21.97
CA TYR A 147 -9.03 -5.36 -21.38
C TYR A 147 -9.56 -5.70 -19.99
N ILE A 148 -9.28 -4.86 -19.01
CA ILE A 148 -9.70 -5.07 -17.63
C ILE A 148 -10.55 -3.89 -17.19
N PHE A 149 -11.72 -4.19 -16.65
CA PHE A 149 -12.61 -3.24 -16.00
C PHE A 149 -12.85 -3.72 -14.59
N SER A 150 -12.49 -2.90 -13.62
CA SER A 150 -12.56 -3.24 -12.20
C SER A 150 -13.42 -2.23 -11.45
N LEU A 151 -14.25 -2.73 -10.55
CA LEU A 151 -14.90 -1.95 -9.49
C LEU A 151 -14.42 -2.48 -8.15
N ALA A 152 -14.06 -1.58 -7.24
CA ALA A 152 -13.64 -1.96 -5.90
C ALA A 152 -14.31 -1.08 -4.85
N TYR A 153 -14.62 -1.68 -3.70
CA TYR A 153 -15.06 -1.00 -2.51
C TYR A 153 -14.22 -1.48 -1.34
N ASP A 154 -13.56 -0.54 -0.68
CA ASP A 154 -12.72 -0.78 0.49
C ASP A 154 -13.31 -0.07 1.70
N TYR A 155 -13.34 -0.76 2.86
CA TYR A 155 -13.80 -0.22 4.12
C TYR A 155 -12.85 -0.63 5.25
N GLN A 156 -12.31 0.36 5.95
CA GLN A 156 -11.31 0.19 7.00
C GLN A 156 -11.79 0.88 8.29
N PRO A 157 -12.56 0.18 9.15
CA PRO A 157 -12.87 0.66 10.48
C PRO A 157 -11.62 0.61 11.37
N ASP A 158 -11.59 1.48 12.37
CA ASP A 158 -10.47 1.62 13.30
C ASP A 158 -9.10 1.83 12.60
N LEU A 159 -9.08 2.31 11.34
CA LEU A 159 -7.84 2.66 10.66
C LEU A 159 -7.00 3.55 11.57
N PHE A 160 -5.74 3.19 11.79
CA PHE A 160 -4.82 4.01 12.56
C PHE A 160 -3.78 4.66 11.65
N GLN A 161 -3.60 5.96 11.82
CA GLN A 161 -2.64 6.72 11.03
C GLN A 161 -2.09 7.89 11.83
N GLN A 162 -0.81 8.20 11.60
CA GLN A 162 -0.16 9.36 12.18
C GLN A 162 -0.53 10.61 11.38
N LEU A 163 -1.02 11.62 12.07
CA LEU A 163 -1.22 12.96 11.56
C LEU A 163 -0.63 13.98 12.54
N ALA A 164 -0.28 15.15 12.02
CA ALA A 164 0.16 16.26 12.84
C ALA A 164 -1.03 17.00 13.48
N TYR A 165 -0.86 17.42 14.71
CA TYR A 165 -1.80 18.22 15.47
C TYR A 165 -1.09 19.41 16.11
N GLN A 166 -1.58 20.63 15.87
CA GLN A 166 -1.12 21.82 16.60
C GLN A 166 -1.77 21.85 17.97
N SER A 167 -0.98 21.72 19.01
CA SER A 167 -1.50 21.78 20.39
C SER A 167 -2.16 23.14 20.69
N THR A 168 -3.32 23.08 21.35
CA THR A 168 -4.01 24.29 21.87
C THR A 168 -3.53 24.68 23.26
N GLU A 169 -2.79 23.82 23.96
CA GLU A 169 -2.32 24.04 25.32
C GLU A 169 -0.90 24.61 25.39
N ARG A 170 -0.07 24.29 24.39
CA ARG A 170 1.33 24.71 24.32
C ARG A 170 1.79 24.87 22.89
N LEU A 171 2.86 25.59 22.66
CA LEU A 171 3.47 25.76 21.35
C LEU A 171 4.20 24.44 20.97
N ALA A 172 3.44 23.49 20.43
CA ALA A 172 3.96 22.21 19.98
C ALA A 172 3.16 21.64 18.82
N LEU A 173 3.85 21.12 17.83
CA LEU A 173 3.30 20.27 16.78
C LEU A 173 3.49 18.80 17.19
N ILE A 174 2.40 18.09 17.35
CA ILE A 174 2.39 16.73 17.86
C ILE A 174 2.04 15.76 16.72
N TYR A 175 2.95 14.84 16.41
CA TYR A 175 2.68 13.72 15.53
C TYR A 175 2.29 12.52 16.38
N LYS A 176 1.07 12.05 16.23
CA LYS A 176 0.56 10.89 16.98
C LYS A 176 -0.32 10.03 16.11
N THR A 177 -0.11 8.72 16.21
CA THR A 177 -0.97 7.74 15.57
C THR A 177 -2.24 7.57 16.39
N LEU A 178 -3.40 7.76 15.77
CA LEU A 178 -4.72 7.61 16.39
C LEU A 178 -5.60 6.71 15.53
N ASN A 179 -6.50 5.95 16.13
CA ASN A 179 -7.55 5.26 15.39
C ASN A 179 -8.61 6.26 14.91
N TRP A 180 -9.00 6.15 13.65
CA TRP A 180 -10.12 6.86 13.05
C TRP A 180 -11.37 6.00 13.12
N ASP A 181 -12.55 6.63 13.01
CA ASP A 181 -13.79 5.86 12.96
C ASP A 181 -13.78 4.91 11.76
N TYR A 182 -13.42 5.45 10.59
CA TYR A 182 -13.21 4.65 9.37
C TYR A 182 -12.54 5.45 8.25
N GLN A 183 -11.99 4.73 7.29
CA GLN A 183 -11.78 5.19 5.92
C GLN A 183 -12.54 4.25 4.98
N GLN A 184 -13.15 4.80 3.94
CA GLN A 184 -13.76 4.01 2.87
C GLN A 184 -13.43 4.60 1.51
N SER A 185 -13.39 3.73 0.50
CA SER A 185 -13.23 4.14 -0.88
C SER A 185 -14.07 3.28 -1.82
N PHE A 186 -14.54 3.91 -2.88
CA PHE A 186 -15.13 3.24 -4.03
C PHE A 186 -14.35 3.65 -5.27
N SER A 187 -13.86 2.68 -6.03
CA SER A 187 -13.06 2.95 -7.23
C SER A 187 -13.54 2.19 -8.45
N ALA A 188 -13.37 2.82 -9.61
CA ALA A 188 -13.53 2.21 -10.92
C ALA A 188 -12.22 2.36 -11.70
N THR A 189 -11.65 1.25 -12.15
CA THR A 189 -10.38 1.21 -12.88
C THR A 189 -10.57 0.54 -14.22
N THR A 190 -9.93 1.10 -15.25
CA THR A 190 -9.91 0.53 -16.60
C THR A 190 -8.49 0.44 -17.09
N ILE A 191 -8.10 -0.74 -17.62
CA ILE A 191 -6.81 -0.96 -18.26
C ILE A 191 -7.06 -1.35 -19.70
N ILE A 192 -6.55 -0.54 -20.63
CA ILE A 192 -6.75 -0.68 -22.09
C ILE A 192 -5.38 -0.77 -22.75
N PRO A 193 -4.88 -1.98 -23.07
CA PRO A 193 -3.71 -2.13 -23.92
C PRO A 193 -4.09 -1.94 -25.39
N PHE A 194 -3.22 -1.28 -26.15
CA PHE A 194 -3.37 -1.15 -27.60
C PHE A 194 -2.01 -1.17 -28.31
N LYS A 195 -2.02 -1.48 -29.58
CA LYS A 195 -0.82 -1.50 -30.44
C LYS A 195 -1.06 -0.68 -31.68
N ILE A 196 -0.03 0.05 -32.12
CA ILE A 196 -0.02 0.72 -33.40
C ILE A 196 1.12 0.12 -34.23
N GLY A 197 0.74 -0.57 -35.31
CA GLY A 197 1.69 -1.31 -36.11
C GLY A 197 2.52 -2.29 -35.25
N HIS A 198 3.80 -2.41 -35.58
CA HIS A 198 4.76 -3.24 -34.85
C HIS A 198 5.69 -2.42 -33.93
N TRP A 199 5.58 -1.09 -34.00
CA TRP A 199 6.52 -0.19 -33.34
C TRP A 199 6.04 0.36 -32.00
N LEU A 200 4.74 0.34 -31.71
CA LEU A 200 4.17 0.87 -30.47
C LEU A 200 3.30 -0.18 -29.76
N ASP A 201 3.62 -0.46 -28.51
CA ASP A 201 2.80 -1.24 -27.58
C ASP A 201 2.51 -0.37 -26.36
N SER A 202 1.24 -0.06 -26.11
CA SER A 202 0.82 0.91 -25.10
C SER A 202 -0.24 0.37 -24.18
N HIS A 203 -0.24 0.87 -22.94
CA HIS A 203 -1.25 0.60 -21.93
C HIS A 203 -1.75 1.90 -21.34
N VAL A 204 -3.06 2.13 -21.42
CA VAL A 204 -3.75 3.21 -20.69
C VAL A 204 -4.37 2.62 -19.44
N THR A 205 -4.10 3.24 -18.30
CA THR A 205 -4.81 2.99 -17.04
C THR A 205 -5.53 4.25 -16.64
N LEU A 206 -6.84 4.15 -16.42
CA LEU A 206 -7.68 5.21 -15.88
C LEU A 206 -8.36 4.70 -14.62
N GLN A 207 -8.35 5.52 -13.57
CA GLN A 207 -9.06 5.25 -12.33
C GLN A 207 -9.80 6.49 -11.85
N ALA A 208 -11.00 6.28 -11.37
CA ALA A 208 -11.76 7.24 -10.59
C ALA A 208 -12.06 6.61 -9.23
N GLU A 209 -11.74 7.34 -8.15
CA GLU A 209 -11.94 6.89 -6.78
C GLU A 209 -12.67 7.95 -5.98
N TYR A 210 -13.71 7.58 -5.25
CA TYR A 210 -14.27 8.38 -4.17
C TYR A 210 -13.72 7.86 -2.85
N ARG A 211 -13.00 8.72 -2.12
CA ARG A 211 -12.44 8.39 -0.80
C ARG A 211 -13.06 9.26 0.27
N GLN A 212 -13.35 8.66 1.42
CA GLN A 212 -13.83 9.35 2.60
C GLN A 212 -13.08 8.84 3.83
N ALA A 213 -12.61 9.76 4.67
CA ALA A 213 -11.99 9.49 5.96
C ALA A 213 -12.72 10.25 7.06
N LYS A 214 -13.04 9.58 8.16
CA LYS A 214 -13.75 10.14 9.29
C LYS A 214 -13.05 9.82 10.60
N CYS A 215 -12.89 10.86 11.43
CA CYS A 215 -12.42 10.73 12.80
C CYS A 215 -13.19 11.73 13.69
N ASN A 216 -13.95 11.22 14.66
CA ASN A 216 -14.71 12.06 15.58
C ASN A 216 -13.86 12.55 16.76
N LYS A 217 -12.71 11.91 17.04
CA LYS A 217 -11.83 12.20 18.16
C LYS A 217 -10.37 12.27 17.69
N PHE A 218 -10.04 13.32 16.95
CA PHE A 218 -8.66 13.65 16.62
C PHE A 218 -8.17 14.72 17.60
N PHE A 219 -7.67 14.30 18.76
CA PHE A 219 -7.46 15.16 19.93
C PHE A 219 -8.77 15.87 20.32
N ASP A 220 -8.79 17.20 20.31
CA ASP A 220 -9.98 18.04 20.55
C ASP A 220 -10.74 18.40 19.26
N LEU A 221 -10.32 17.84 18.12
CA LEU A 221 -10.89 18.07 16.79
C LEU A 221 -11.68 16.87 16.29
N SER A 222 -12.38 17.07 15.20
CA SER A 222 -12.98 16.01 14.40
C SER A 222 -12.86 16.33 12.91
N PHE A 223 -12.83 15.32 12.05
CA PHE A 223 -12.93 15.52 10.62
C PHE A 223 -13.82 14.46 9.95
N ASN A 224 -14.47 14.88 8.89
CA ASN A 224 -15.16 14.01 7.95
C ASN A 224 -14.86 14.56 6.55
N HIS A 225 -13.83 14.00 5.92
CA HIS A 225 -13.27 14.54 4.71
C HIS A 225 -13.45 13.54 3.56
N SER A 226 -13.91 14.03 2.41
CA SER A 226 -14.11 13.18 1.23
C SER A 226 -13.70 13.92 -0.04
N LYS A 227 -13.26 13.15 -1.05
CA LYS A 227 -12.82 13.66 -2.33
C LYS A 227 -12.93 12.63 -3.45
N TRP A 228 -13.25 13.10 -4.65
CA TRP A 228 -13.01 12.35 -5.88
C TRP A 228 -11.57 12.49 -6.31
N ILE A 229 -10.94 11.37 -6.62
CA ILE A 229 -9.53 11.27 -7.01
C ILE A 229 -9.48 10.59 -8.37
N GLY A 230 -8.79 11.20 -9.32
CA GLY A 230 -8.57 10.66 -10.64
C GLY A 230 -7.11 10.28 -10.85
N LEU A 231 -6.86 9.11 -11.44
CA LEU A 231 -5.54 8.69 -11.90
C LEU A 231 -5.61 8.39 -13.39
N ALA A 232 -4.65 8.93 -14.14
CA ALA A 232 -4.42 8.60 -15.55
C ALA A 232 -2.95 8.23 -15.74
N MET A 233 -2.69 7.07 -16.33
CA MET A 233 -1.35 6.61 -16.66
C MET A 233 -1.32 6.08 -18.09
N LEU A 234 -0.32 6.52 -18.85
CA LEU A 234 -0.03 6.03 -20.19
C LEU A 234 1.39 5.47 -20.22
N GLN A 235 1.50 4.19 -20.47
CA GLN A 235 2.78 3.50 -20.61
C GLN A 235 2.98 3.10 -22.06
N ASN A 236 4.11 3.47 -22.65
CA ASN A 236 4.44 3.18 -24.04
C ASN A 236 5.77 2.43 -24.11
N ASN A 237 5.77 1.34 -24.88
CA ASN A 237 6.97 0.64 -25.32
C ASN A 237 7.10 0.88 -26.83
N ILE A 238 8.14 1.60 -27.23
CA ILE A 238 8.35 2.09 -28.59
C ILE A 238 9.59 1.39 -29.16
N ILE A 239 9.45 0.75 -30.30
CA ILE A 239 10.58 0.20 -31.06
C ILE A 239 11.05 1.32 -31.99
N LEU A 240 12.15 1.98 -31.64
CA LEU A 240 12.75 3.06 -32.45
C LEU A 240 13.49 2.49 -33.67
N SER A 241 14.14 1.35 -33.48
CA SER A 241 14.85 0.63 -34.56
C SER A 241 14.93 -0.86 -34.22
N THR A 242 14.92 -1.70 -35.25
CA THR A 242 15.13 -3.14 -35.11
C THR A 242 16.58 -3.54 -35.42
N LYS A 243 17.30 -2.75 -36.22
CA LYS A 243 18.72 -2.92 -36.56
C LYS A 243 19.38 -1.56 -36.70
N PRO A 244 20.08 -1.07 -35.63
CA PRO A 244 20.30 -1.68 -34.31
C PRO A 244 19.01 -1.81 -33.48
N ASP A 245 18.93 -2.78 -32.53
CA ASP A 245 17.77 -2.95 -31.65
C ASP A 245 17.75 -1.84 -30.58
N ILE A 246 16.96 -0.79 -30.86
CA ILE A 246 16.80 0.38 -29.98
C ILE A 246 15.33 0.49 -29.61
N ARG A 247 15.06 0.53 -28.31
CA ARG A 247 13.73 0.64 -27.73
C ARG A 247 13.65 1.80 -26.76
N MET A 248 12.48 2.43 -26.71
CA MET A 248 12.18 3.52 -25.80
C MET A 248 10.97 3.16 -24.95
N GLU A 249 11.06 3.40 -23.66
CA GLU A 249 9.95 3.38 -22.72
C GLU A 249 9.56 4.83 -22.43
N LEU A 250 8.28 5.15 -22.45
CA LEU A 250 7.75 6.46 -22.11
C LEU A 250 6.49 6.29 -21.27
N THR A 251 6.53 6.78 -20.03
CA THR A 251 5.40 6.71 -19.10
C THR A 251 5.01 8.12 -18.68
N GLY A 252 3.75 8.47 -18.89
CA GLY A 252 3.11 9.66 -18.33
C GLY A 252 2.16 9.25 -17.22
N LEU A 253 2.21 9.95 -16.09
CA LEU A 253 1.37 9.76 -14.92
C LEU A 253 0.73 11.09 -14.52
N TYR A 254 -0.55 11.06 -14.18
CA TYR A 254 -1.26 12.16 -13.53
C TYR A 254 -2.16 11.61 -12.43
N LEU A 255 -2.03 12.17 -11.23
CA LEU A 255 -2.90 11.95 -10.08
C LEU A 255 -3.53 13.30 -9.70
N SER A 256 -4.85 13.36 -9.68
CA SER A 256 -5.55 14.57 -9.23
C SER A 256 -5.31 14.86 -7.75
N PRO A 257 -5.68 16.05 -7.25
CA PRO A 257 -5.64 16.30 -5.81
C PRO A 257 -6.36 15.20 -5.03
N SER A 258 -5.76 14.75 -3.92
CA SER A 258 -6.23 13.65 -3.08
C SER A 258 -6.36 14.07 -1.62
N ILE A 259 -6.69 13.12 -0.76
CA ILE A 259 -6.77 13.35 0.70
C ILE A 259 -6.04 12.24 1.46
N GLN A 260 -5.52 12.60 2.63
CA GLN A 260 -5.01 11.68 3.63
C GLN A 260 -5.52 12.15 5.01
N GLY A 261 -6.62 11.53 5.47
CA GLY A 261 -7.31 12.00 6.68
C GLY A 261 -7.78 13.43 6.55
N SER A 262 -7.26 14.32 7.38
CA SER A 262 -7.54 15.76 7.34
C SER A 262 -6.68 16.52 6.33
N TYR A 263 -5.69 15.87 5.69
CA TYR A 263 -4.79 16.52 4.76
C TYR A 263 -5.38 16.58 3.36
N ASP A 264 -5.31 17.75 2.73
CA ASP A 264 -5.45 17.90 1.28
C ASP A 264 -4.07 17.76 0.62
N LEU A 265 -3.98 16.89 -0.37
CA LEU A 265 -2.77 16.64 -1.14
C LEU A 265 -2.95 17.19 -2.54
N ASN A 266 -1.98 17.95 -3.02
CA ASN A 266 -2.00 18.51 -4.36
C ASN A 266 -1.90 17.42 -5.44
N HIS A 267 -2.17 17.80 -6.68
CA HIS A 267 -1.99 16.90 -7.82
C HIS A 267 -0.51 16.55 -8.01
N ILE A 268 -0.27 15.36 -8.52
CA ILE A 268 1.06 14.89 -8.89
C ILE A 268 1.03 14.48 -10.34
N TRP A 269 2.06 14.86 -11.10
CA TRP A 269 2.27 14.35 -12.44
C TRP A 269 3.75 14.06 -12.67
N ALA A 270 4.05 13.14 -13.57
CA ALA A 270 5.41 12.82 -13.93
C ALA A 270 5.50 12.28 -15.34
N ILE A 271 6.65 12.49 -15.96
CA ILE A 271 7.05 11.80 -17.17
C ILE A 271 8.35 11.05 -16.88
N HIS A 272 8.32 9.74 -17.10
CA HIS A 272 9.47 8.86 -17.03
C HIS A 272 9.82 8.40 -18.44
N THR A 273 11.11 8.35 -18.78
CA THR A 273 11.56 7.83 -20.06
C THR A 273 12.80 6.99 -19.93
N GLY A 274 12.99 6.07 -20.87
CA GLY A 274 14.18 5.24 -20.92
C GLY A 274 14.48 4.82 -22.35
N ILE A 275 15.73 4.81 -22.73
CA ILE A 275 16.19 4.31 -24.02
C ILE A 275 17.15 3.16 -23.76
N ARG A 276 16.88 2.04 -24.41
CA ARG A 276 17.69 0.83 -24.34
C ARG A 276 18.21 0.46 -25.72
N TRP A 277 19.49 0.28 -25.84
CA TRP A 277 20.14 -0.29 -26.98
C TRP A 277 20.67 -1.70 -26.68
N ASN A 278 20.16 -2.70 -27.39
CA ASN A 278 20.63 -4.09 -27.31
C ASN A 278 21.60 -4.37 -28.45
N PHE A 279 22.75 -4.96 -28.16
CA PHE A 279 23.80 -5.26 -29.13
C PHE A 279 24.50 -6.59 -28.79
N ALA A 280 25.53 -6.97 -29.53
CA ALA A 280 26.25 -8.24 -29.39
C ALA A 280 25.29 -9.45 -29.40
N ASN A 281 24.36 -9.52 -30.37
CA ASN A 281 23.32 -10.54 -30.47
C ASN A 281 22.48 -10.66 -29.18
N GLN A 282 22.06 -9.52 -28.63
CA GLN A 282 21.29 -9.39 -27.39
C GLN A 282 22.01 -9.87 -26.11
N LYS A 283 23.33 -10.11 -26.19
CA LYS A 283 24.14 -10.41 -25.01
C LYS A 283 24.50 -9.17 -24.21
N ALA A 284 24.52 -8.00 -24.83
CA ALA A 284 24.83 -6.74 -24.18
C ALA A 284 23.69 -5.73 -24.36
N SER A 285 23.48 -4.90 -23.37
CA SER A 285 22.60 -3.73 -23.46
C SER A 285 23.12 -2.55 -22.68
N ILE A 286 22.89 -1.36 -23.21
CA ILE A 286 23.04 -0.08 -22.52
C ILE A 286 21.65 0.52 -22.39
N GLN A 287 21.33 1.00 -21.20
CA GLN A 287 20.07 1.68 -20.93
C GLN A 287 20.32 2.99 -20.18
N VAL A 288 19.72 4.05 -20.66
CA VAL A 288 19.58 5.33 -19.94
C VAL A 288 18.14 5.46 -19.52
N LYS A 289 17.89 5.66 -18.22
CA LYS A 289 16.56 5.96 -17.66
C LYS A 289 16.59 7.33 -17.02
N ALA A 290 15.57 8.13 -17.28
CA ALA A 290 15.28 9.38 -16.60
C ALA A 290 13.91 9.25 -15.91
N ASN A 291 13.90 9.22 -14.59
CA ASN A 291 12.69 9.27 -13.80
C ASN A 291 12.36 10.72 -13.48
N ASP A 292 11.08 11.05 -13.53
CA ASP A 292 10.55 12.39 -13.30
C ASP A 292 11.35 13.47 -14.06
N LEU A 293 11.32 13.35 -15.39
CA LEU A 293 12.14 14.15 -16.30
C LEU A 293 12.03 15.66 -16.03
N PHE A 294 10.85 16.13 -15.60
CA PHE A 294 10.55 17.54 -15.36
C PHE A 294 10.64 17.94 -13.88
N ASN A 295 11.00 17.01 -12.96
CA ASN A 295 11.01 17.25 -11.51
C ASN A 295 9.65 17.73 -10.99
N SER A 296 8.59 17.11 -11.48
CA SER A 296 7.20 17.54 -11.24
C SER A 296 6.50 16.79 -10.13
N MET A 297 7.12 15.76 -9.54
CA MET A 297 6.59 15.00 -8.40
C MET A 297 6.85 15.69 -7.05
N GLU A 298 7.32 16.93 -7.05
CA GLU A 298 7.37 17.74 -5.84
C GLU A 298 5.94 18.00 -5.38
N GLY A 299 5.53 17.28 -4.34
CA GLY A 299 4.20 17.43 -3.76
C GLY A 299 4.22 18.46 -2.66
N ASN A 300 3.43 19.51 -2.79
CA ASN A 300 3.03 20.32 -1.66
C ASN A 300 1.93 19.56 -0.92
N ILE A 301 2.15 19.28 0.35
CA ILE A 301 1.10 18.77 1.22
C ILE A 301 0.47 19.96 1.92
N ASP A 302 -0.68 20.40 1.45
CA ASP A 302 -1.47 21.41 2.14
C ASP A 302 -2.26 20.72 3.24
N VAL A 303 -1.92 21.04 4.48
CA VAL A 303 -2.66 20.53 5.62
C VAL A 303 -3.62 21.61 6.07
N THR A 304 -4.86 21.51 5.64
CA THR A 304 -5.94 22.31 6.17
C THR A 304 -6.73 21.48 7.18
N LEU A 305 -6.46 21.69 8.46
CA LEU A 305 -7.36 21.23 9.51
C LEU A 305 -8.60 22.14 9.48
N ARG A 306 -9.67 21.69 8.82
CA ARG A 306 -10.89 22.48 8.55
C ARG A 306 -11.65 22.93 9.79
N ASN A 307 -11.30 22.41 10.95
CA ASN A 307 -11.92 22.76 12.22
C ASN A 307 -11.00 23.62 13.08
N LYS A 308 -11.52 24.69 13.66
CA LYS A 308 -10.84 25.62 14.58
C LYS A 308 -9.71 26.45 13.98
N GLY A 309 -9.66 26.62 12.66
CA GLY A 309 -8.71 27.52 12.01
C GLY A 309 -7.24 27.07 12.07
N GLN A 310 -6.98 25.81 12.36
CA GLN A 310 -5.61 25.27 12.24
C GLN A 310 -5.24 25.14 10.78
N TYR A 311 -4.09 25.66 10.43
CA TYR A 311 -3.52 25.59 9.08
C TYR A 311 -2.06 25.18 9.19
N MET A 312 -1.65 24.22 8.38
CA MET A 312 -0.25 23.84 8.22
C MET A 312 0.01 23.60 6.75
N ASP A 313 1.03 24.26 6.22
CA ASP A 313 1.53 24.05 4.87
C ASP A 313 2.88 23.35 4.97
N MET A 314 2.96 22.14 4.41
CA MET A 314 4.19 21.35 4.36
C MET A 314 4.67 21.23 2.92
N HIS A 315 5.85 21.77 2.66
CA HIS A 315 6.56 21.55 1.41
C HIS A 315 7.54 20.39 1.58
N THR A 316 7.28 19.29 0.90
CA THR A 316 8.20 18.15 0.87
C THR A 316 9.09 18.25 -0.35
N ASN A 317 10.40 18.32 -0.13
CA ASN A 317 11.39 18.30 -1.21
C ASN A 317 11.78 16.85 -1.49
N ASN A 318 11.04 16.19 -2.38
CA ASN A 318 11.31 14.83 -2.80
C ASN A 318 12.27 14.85 -4.00
N TYR A 319 13.48 14.31 -3.83
CA TYR A 319 14.42 14.10 -4.95
C TYR A 319 13.92 12.97 -5.86
N SER A 320 12.84 13.23 -6.60
CA SER A 320 12.21 12.25 -7.50
C SER A 320 12.95 12.13 -8.82
N ARG A 321 13.58 13.23 -9.27
CA ARG A 321 14.33 13.25 -10.54
C ARG A 321 15.67 12.56 -10.40
N ASN A 322 15.88 11.53 -11.18
CA ASN A 322 17.18 10.87 -11.30
C ASN A 322 17.41 10.36 -12.73
N ILE A 323 18.67 10.30 -13.12
CA ILE A 323 19.12 9.70 -14.38
C ILE A 323 20.04 8.53 -14.03
N THR A 324 19.71 7.36 -14.57
CA THR A 324 20.46 6.12 -14.34
C THR A 324 21.01 5.61 -15.66
N LEU A 325 22.31 5.36 -15.72
CA LEU A 325 22.97 4.63 -16.81
C LEU A 325 23.24 3.20 -16.35
N SER A 326 22.77 2.23 -17.11
CA SER A 326 22.98 0.81 -16.82
C SER A 326 23.64 0.12 -18.02
N PHE A 327 24.66 -0.67 -17.76
CA PHE A 327 25.25 -1.59 -18.71
C PHE A 327 25.05 -3.03 -18.24
N THR A 328 24.50 -3.86 -19.09
CA THR A 328 24.27 -5.28 -18.79
C THR A 328 24.99 -6.14 -19.83
N TYR A 329 25.74 -7.13 -19.37
CA TYR A 329 26.33 -8.12 -20.24
C TYR A 329 26.07 -9.54 -19.72
N LYS A 330 25.54 -10.42 -20.58
CA LYS A 330 25.22 -11.80 -20.23
C LYS A 330 26.44 -12.69 -20.52
N PHE A 331 27.14 -13.10 -19.48
CA PHE A 331 28.26 -14.03 -19.55
C PHE A 331 27.73 -15.47 -19.60
N GLY A 332 28.26 -16.27 -20.54
CA GLY A 332 28.06 -17.71 -20.59
C GLY A 332 26.68 -18.16 -21.05
N GLY A 333 26.63 -19.40 -21.52
CA GLY A 333 25.37 -20.12 -21.78
C GLY A 333 24.95 -20.92 -20.53
N TYR A 334 24.68 -20.23 -19.40
CA TYR A 334 24.10 -20.92 -18.23
C TYR A 334 22.74 -21.45 -18.61
N LYS A 335 22.66 -22.76 -18.84
CA LYS A 335 21.36 -23.46 -18.82
C LYS A 335 20.99 -23.58 -17.35
N GLU A 336 19.94 -22.89 -16.96
CA GLU A 336 19.34 -23.03 -15.64
C GLU A 336 19.14 -24.53 -15.36
N LYS A 337 19.92 -25.08 -14.41
CA LYS A 337 19.66 -26.43 -13.94
C LYS A 337 18.30 -26.38 -13.28
N GLN A 338 17.34 -27.11 -13.86
CA GLN A 338 16.09 -27.34 -13.18
C GLN A 338 16.42 -27.95 -11.81
N HIS A 339 16.28 -27.13 -10.77
CA HIS A 339 16.32 -27.65 -9.41
C HIS A 339 15.13 -28.59 -9.26
N LYS A 340 15.42 -29.88 -9.03
CA LYS A 340 14.36 -30.78 -8.57
C LYS A 340 13.74 -30.14 -7.33
N PRO A 341 12.41 -29.99 -7.28
CA PRO A 341 11.77 -29.48 -6.07
C PRO A 341 12.21 -30.36 -4.90
N ILE A 342 12.54 -29.71 -3.79
CA ILE A 342 12.89 -30.39 -2.55
C ILE A 342 11.69 -31.28 -2.20
N ASP A 343 11.92 -32.57 -2.01
CA ASP A 343 10.87 -33.50 -1.59
C ASP A 343 10.40 -33.11 -0.17
N THR A 344 9.25 -32.45 -0.13
CA THR A 344 8.59 -32.04 1.13
C THR A 344 7.57 -33.09 1.62
N SER A 345 7.54 -34.28 1.01
CA SER A 345 6.54 -35.33 1.33
C SER A 345 6.57 -35.76 2.82
N ARG A 346 7.71 -35.59 3.49
CA ARG A 346 7.89 -35.87 4.93
C ARG A 346 7.41 -34.74 5.87
N PHE A 347 7.02 -33.60 5.32
CA PHE A 347 6.56 -32.43 6.08
C PHE A 347 5.07 -32.14 5.85
N LYS A 348 4.34 -33.13 5.36
CA LYS A 348 2.88 -33.08 5.22
C LYS A 348 2.20 -33.55 6.49
#